data_c96952d6311face36a96f2caa424a19c
#
_entry.id   c96952d6311face36a96f2caa424a19c
#
_cell.length_a   1.000
_cell.length_b   1.000
_cell.length_c   1.000
_cell.angle_alpha   90.00
_cell.angle_beta   90.00
_cell.angle_gamma   90.00
#
_symmetry.space_group_name_H-M   'P 1'
#
loop_
_entity.id
_entity.type
_entity.pdbx_description
1 polymer ?
#
loop_
_entity_poly.entity_id
_entity_poly.type
_entity_poly.pdbx_seq_one_letter_code
_entity_poly.pdbx_strand_id
1 'polypeptide(L)'
;MAVYVDSLEEWGWVLRGRVVRSCHLFCDSVDLSELHDLASRIGMRRSWFQTSRAAPHYDLTAARRAAAVQLGAIEVGRRDAVEIWRARRAAVAALSDEQ
;
A
#
# COMPACT_ATOMS: atom_id res chain seq x y z
N MET A 1 -9.30 9.26 -6.20
CA MET A 1 -8.04 8.53 -6.31
C MET A 1 -7.16 8.89 -5.15
N ALA A 2 -6.82 7.91 -4.36
CA ALA A 2 -6.11 8.16 -3.11
C ALA A 2 -5.11 7.06 -2.81
N VAL A 3 -4.14 7.40 -1.95
CA VAL A 3 -3.17 6.46 -1.42
C VAL A 3 -3.49 6.26 0.06
N TYR A 4 -3.41 5.02 0.50
CA TYR A 4 -3.84 4.61 1.83
C TYR A 4 -2.73 3.89 2.57
N VAL A 5 -2.80 3.95 3.90
CA VAL A 5 -2.01 3.07 4.78
C VAL A 5 -2.98 2.37 5.73
N ASP A 6 -2.73 1.09 6.00
CA ASP A 6 -3.50 0.33 6.96
C ASP A 6 -2.84 0.35 8.35
N SER A 7 -3.31 -0.51 9.25
CA SER A 7 -2.82 -0.55 10.63
C SER A 7 -1.42 -1.15 10.71
N LEU A 8 -0.62 -0.64 11.64
CA LEU A 8 0.67 -1.24 11.97
C LEU A 8 0.42 -2.55 12.72
N GLU A 9 0.96 -3.64 12.20
CA GLU A 9 0.82 -4.97 12.75
C GLU A 9 2.14 -5.73 12.67
N GLU A 10 2.26 -6.80 13.45
CA GLU A 10 3.39 -7.71 13.34
C GLU A 10 3.08 -8.75 12.27
N TRP A 11 3.66 -8.53 11.07
CA TRP A 11 3.47 -9.40 9.90
C TRP A 11 4.62 -10.40 9.73
N GLY A 12 5.48 -10.54 10.75
CA GLY A 12 6.65 -11.42 10.69
C GLY A 12 7.88 -10.80 10.07
N TRP A 13 7.86 -9.51 9.78
CA TRP A 13 9.02 -8.81 9.25
C TRP A 13 10.07 -8.64 10.34
N VAL A 14 11.27 -9.16 10.08
CA VAL A 14 12.40 -9.07 11.00
C VAL A 14 13.42 -8.10 10.41
N LEU A 15 13.78 -7.10 11.18
CA LEU A 15 14.78 -6.11 10.80
C LEU A 15 15.84 -6.04 11.91
N ARG A 16 17.10 -6.32 11.54
CA ARG A 16 18.23 -6.34 12.47
C ARG A 16 17.98 -7.23 13.69
N GLY A 17 17.40 -8.42 13.47
CA GLY A 17 17.13 -9.38 14.51
C GLY A 17 15.91 -9.10 15.38
N ARG A 18 15.13 -8.07 15.06
CA ARG A 18 13.92 -7.72 15.79
C ARG A 18 12.69 -7.82 14.90
N VAL A 19 11.61 -8.34 15.46
CA VAL A 19 10.30 -8.28 14.80
C VAL A 19 9.82 -6.84 14.86
N VAL A 20 9.50 -6.27 13.71
CA VAL A 20 9.01 -4.90 13.61
C VAL A 20 7.57 -4.88 13.12
N ARG A 21 6.83 -3.87 13.56
CA ARG A 21 5.50 -3.62 13.03
C ARG A 21 5.63 -2.97 11.66
N SER A 22 4.74 -3.36 10.76
CA SER A 22 4.68 -2.79 9.43
C SER A 22 3.23 -2.59 9.01
N CYS A 23 3.05 -1.84 7.93
CA CYS A 23 1.76 -1.66 7.32
C CYS A 23 1.91 -1.71 5.80
N HIS A 24 0.80 -1.69 5.10
CA HIS A 24 0.77 -1.65 3.65
C HIS A 24 0.50 -0.23 3.17
N LEU A 25 1.20 0.19 2.12
CA LEU A 25 0.92 1.41 1.37
C LEU A 25 0.32 0.98 0.03
N PHE A 26 -0.87 1.43 -0.28
CA PHE A 26 -1.61 0.99 -1.47
C PHE A 26 -2.53 2.10 -1.96
N CYS A 27 -3.12 1.90 -3.13
CA CYS A 27 -4.04 2.89 -3.69
C CYS A 27 -5.32 2.22 -4.18
N ASP A 28 -6.35 3.03 -4.43
CA ASP A 28 -7.64 2.58 -4.93
C ASP A 28 -7.72 2.62 -6.46
N SER A 29 -6.77 3.25 -7.10
CA SER A 29 -6.73 3.48 -8.54
C SER A 29 -6.13 2.30 -9.28
N VAL A 30 -6.60 2.04 -10.50
CA VAL A 30 -5.95 1.10 -11.42
C VAL A 30 -4.57 1.60 -11.80
N ASP A 31 -4.45 2.91 -12.04
CA ASP A 31 -3.18 3.58 -12.29
C ASP A 31 -2.40 3.67 -10.98
N LEU A 32 -1.17 3.16 -10.97
CA LEU A 32 -0.32 3.11 -9.79
C LEU A 32 0.62 4.31 -9.66
N SER A 33 0.49 5.32 -10.53
CA SER A 33 1.41 6.46 -10.55
C SER A 33 1.47 7.21 -9.22
N GLU A 34 0.32 7.50 -8.62
CA GLU A 34 0.26 8.20 -7.34
C GLU A 34 0.91 7.40 -6.22
N LEU A 35 0.69 6.08 -6.22
CA LEU A 35 1.30 5.20 -5.24
C LEU A 35 2.82 5.23 -5.34
N HIS A 36 3.35 5.07 -6.55
CA HIS A 36 4.79 5.10 -6.77
C HIS A 36 5.40 6.46 -6.47
N ASP A 37 4.70 7.53 -6.80
CA ASP A 37 5.16 8.89 -6.50
C ASP A 37 5.28 9.10 -4.98
N LEU A 38 4.25 8.76 -4.23
CA LEU A 38 4.28 8.91 -2.78
C LEU A 38 5.36 8.03 -2.16
N ALA A 39 5.48 6.78 -2.62
CA ALA A 39 6.51 5.86 -2.13
C ALA A 39 7.91 6.44 -2.34
N SER A 40 8.17 6.99 -3.52
CA SER A 40 9.44 7.63 -3.82
C SER A 40 9.73 8.80 -2.87
N ARG A 41 8.72 9.60 -2.58
CA ARG A 41 8.86 10.79 -1.73
C ARG A 41 9.16 10.45 -0.27
N ILE A 42 8.79 9.28 0.18
CA ILE A 42 9.10 8.82 1.54
C ILE A 42 10.35 7.91 1.58
N GLY A 43 11.11 7.86 0.49
CA GLY A 43 12.38 7.14 0.43
C GLY A 43 12.30 5.67 0.11
N MET A 44 11.19 5.19 -0.42
CA MET A 44 11.04 3.80 -0.84
C MET A 44 11.64 3.59 -2.22
N ARG A 45 12.35 2.48 -2.39
CA ARG A 45 12.84 2.08 -3.70
C ARG A 45 11.74 1.41 -4.50
N ARG A 46 11.69 1.67 -5.80
CA ARG A 46 10.72 1.04 -6.69
C ARG A 46 10.82 -0.49 -6.67
N SER A 47 12.04 -1.02 -6.48
CA SER A 47 12.26 -2.46 -6.39
C SER A 47 11.62 -3.13 -5.18
N TRP A 48 11.18 -2.34 -4.20
CA TRP A 48 10.48 -2.86 -3.02
C TRP A 48 8.98 -2.98 -3.23
N PHE A 49 8.49 -2.57 -4.39
CA PHE A 49 7.08 -2.73 -4.74
C PHE A 49 6.73 -4.20 -4.92
N GLN A 50 5.62 -4.61 -4.32
CA GLN A 50 5.16 -5.99 -4.39
C GLN A 50 3.89 -6.08 -5.23
N THR A 51 3.95 -6.87 -6.30
CA THR A 51 2.83 -7.07 -7.21
C THR A 51 1.97 -8.25 -6.74
N SER A 52 1.36 -8.11 -5.58
CA SER A 52 0.47 -9.12 -5.04
C SER A 52 -0.82 -9.18 -5.86
N ARG A 53 -1.36 -10.39 -6.06
CA ARG A 53 -2.66 -10.57 -6.70
C ARG A 53 -3.77 -9.85 -5.96
N ALA A 54 -3.70 -9.86 -4.63
CA ALA A 54 -4.74 -9.27 -3.80
C ALA A 54 -4.67 -7.75 -3.82
N ALA A 55 -3.47 -7.21 -3.61
CA ALA A 55 -3.27 -5.76 -3.53
C ALA A 55 -1.81 -5.42 -3.80
N PRO A 56 -1.51 -4.77 -4.93
CA PRO A 56 -0.15 -4.24 -5.15
C PRO A 56 0.16 -3.21 -4.06
N HIS A 57 1.33 -3.33 -3.43
CA HIS A 57 1.64 -2.51 -2.26
C HIS A 57 3.13 -2.39 -1.99
N TYR A 58 3.46 -1.46 -1.10
CA TYR A 58 4.75 -1.38 -0.43
C TYR A 58 4.56 -1.70 1.04
N ASP A 59 5.54 -2.35 1.66
CA ASP A 59 5.57 -2.54 3.12
C ASP A 59 6.32 -1.39 3.75
N LEU A 60 5.69 -0.74 4.74
CA LEU A 60 6.25 0.43 5.42
C LEU A 60 6.54 0.13 6.88
N THR A 61 7.66 0.68 7.37
CA THR A 61 7.93 0.79 8.80
C THR A 61 7.04 1.87 9.41
N ALA A 62 7.00 1.92 10.75
CA ALA A 62 6.25 2.95 11.46
C ALA A 62 6.70 4.37 11.06
N ALA A 63 8.00 4.59 10.91
CA ALA A 63 8.53 5.89 10.54
C ALA A 63 8.09 6.31 9.13
N ARG A 64 8.14 5.39 8.16
CA ARG A 64 7.70 5.69 6.80
C ARG A 64 6.19 5.83 6.70
N ARG A 65 5.45 5.08 7.50
CA ARG A 65 4.00 5.26 7.60
C ARG A 65 3.65 6.67 8.04
N ALA A 66 4.30 7.16 9.08
CA ALA A 66 4.09 8.53 9.57
C ALA A 66 4.41 9.56 8.48
N ALA A 67 5.50 9.37 7.74
CA ALA A 67 5.86 10.25 6.64
C ALA A 67 4.81 10.23 5.53
N ALA A 68 4.28 9.05 5.21
CA ALA A 68 3.24 8.91 4.19
C ALA A 68 1.97 9.65 4.59
N VAL A 69 1.56 9.53 5.85
CA VAL A 69 0.37 10.23 6.38
C VAL A 69 0.56 11.75 6.27
N GLN A 70 1.74 12.24 6.61
CA GLN A 70 2.05 13.67 6.48
C GLN A 70 1.95 14.17 5.04
N LEU A 71 2.21 13.31 4.07
CA LEU A 71 2.11 13.65 2.65
C LEU A 71 0.72 13.39 2.07
N GLY A 72 -0.25 13.02 2.91
CA GLY A 72 -1.63 12.90 2.49
C GLY A 72 -2.17 11.48 2.37
N ALA A 73 -1.40 10.46 2.73
CA ALA A 73 -1.93 9.09 2.77
C ALA A 73 -3.05 8.99 3.80
N ILE A 74 -4.10 8.29 3.45
CA ILE A 74 -5.29 8.16 4.29
C ILE A 74 -5.16 6.91 5.15
N GLU A 75 -5.34 7.07 6.45
CA GLU A 75 -5.30 5.95 7.37
C GLU A 75 -6.63 5.20 7.34
N VAL A 76 -6.57 3.89 7.16
CA VAL A 76 -7.76 3.03 7.15
C VAL A 76 -7.53 1.81 8.03
N GLY A 77 -8.61 1.25 8.54
CA GLY A 77 -8.58 0.00 9.25
C GLY A 77 -8.58 -1.19 8.29
N ARG A 78 -8.46 -2.38 8.85
CA ARG A 78 -8.35 -3.61 8.06
C ARG A 78 -9.55 -3.87 7.17
N ARG A 79 -10.77 -3.65 7.69
CA ARG A 79 -11.99 -3.87 6.93
C ARG A 79 -12.04 -2.97 5.69
N ASP A 80 -11.77 -1.68 5.88
CA ASP A 80 -11.80 -0.72 4.78
C ASP A 80 -10.71 -1.02 3.75
N ALA A 81 -9.53 -1.42 4.22
CA ALA A 81 -8.44 -1.82 3.32
C ALA A 81 -8.87 -2.97 2.41
N VAL A 82 -9.50 -4.00 2.98
CA VAL A 82 -9.97 -5.15 2.20
C VAL A 82 -11.02 -4.73 1.16
N GLU A 83 -11.92 -3.83 1.52
CA GLU A 83 -12.93 -3.33 0.60
C GLU A 83 -12.31 -2.53 -0.56
N ILE A 84 -11.31 -1.70 -0.26
CA ILE A 84 -10.58 -0.94 -1.28
C ILE A 84 -9.86 -1.89 -2.23
N TRP A 85 -9.20 -2.91 -1.70
CA TRP A 85 -8.50 -3.91 -2.52
C TRP A 85 -9.45 -4.66 -3.43
N ARG A 86 -10.62 -5.05 -2.93
CA ARG A 86 -11.63 -5.76 -3.71
C ARG A 86 -12.18 -4.89 -4.84
N ALA A 87 -12.48 -3.64 -4.54
CA ALA A 87 -13.00 -2.70 -5.53
C ALA A 87 -11.97 -2.45 -6.64
N ARG A 88 -10.71 -2.28 -6.27
CA ARG A 88 -9.63 -2.09 -7.24
C ARG A 88 -9.46 -3.32 -8.13
N ARG A 89 -9.49 -4.50 -7.52
CA ARG A 89 -9.37 -5.77 -8.27
C ARG A 89 -10.49 -5.91 -9.28
N ALA A 90 -11.71 -5.57 -8.89
CA ALA A 90 -12.87 -5.61 -9.79
C ALA A 90 -12.69 -4.62 -10.94
N ALA A 91 -12.17 -3.42 -10.67
CA ALA A 91 -11.91 -2.43 -11.70
C ALA A 91 -10.85 -2.89 -12.70
N VAL A 92 -9.79 -3.54 -12.22
CA VAL A 92 -8.75 -4.12 -13.08
C VAL A 92 -9.34 -5.24 -13.96
N ALA A 93 -10.14 -6.12 -13.36
CA ALA A 93 -10.79 -7.21 -14.10
C ALA A 93 -11.73 -6.68 -15.19
N ALA A 94 -12.47 -5.60 -14.90
CA ALA A 94 -13.37 -4.98 -15.87
C ALA A 94 -12.60 -4.43 -17.07
N LEU A 95 -11.43 -3.86 -16.86
CA LEU A 95 -10.59 -3.39 -17.95
C LEU A 95 -10.09 -4.54 -18.83
N SER A 96 -9.74 -5.67 -18.21
CA SER A 96 -9.30 -6.86 -18.94
C SER A 96 -10.43 -7.43 -19.81
N ASP A 97 -11.68 -7.37 -19.32
CA ASP A 97 -12.83 -7.89 -20.04
C ASP A 97 -13.21 -7.03 -21.26
N GLU A 98 -12.76 -5.78 -21.30
CA GLU A 98 -13.03 -4.89 -22.44
C GLU A 98 -12.11 -5.17 -23.64
N GLN A 99 -11.11 -6.00 -23.45
CA GLN A 99 -10.17 -6.37 -24.50
C GLN A 99 -10.56 -7.70 -25.15
#